data_9c826797157da397a67fdfff1339e93c
#
_entry.id   9c826797157da397a67fdfff1339e93c
#
_cell.length_a   1.000
_cell.length_b   1.000
_cell.length_c   1.000
_cell.angle_alpha   90.00
_cell.angle_beta   90.00
_cell.angle_gamma   90.00
#
_symmetry.space_group_name_H-M   'P 1'
#
loop_
_entity.id
_entity.type
_entity.pdbx_description
1 polymer ?
#
loop_
_entity_poly.entity_id
_entity_poly.type
_entity_poly.pdbx_seq_one_letter_code
_entity_poly.pdbx_strand_id
1 'polypeptide(L)'
;MSTYERLVNSQNFFSPYLTQEDLSRFGRNSIETGYFIERVFPLYHTRFISVSDDFDTVNFKGDTGGIDVAFKYLISECYSRDMSMKTKSAKYAKMRRGEYQSVICPYGYRKSADGRMEPDENVAGNVRLIFEWAAEGNTAAEITRKLYALHIPTPGEYRRDNGKDHYNVSRTHGVWSSSTVLRMLEDQRYIGTYIIG
;
A
#
# COMPACT_ATOMS: atom_id res chain seq x y z
N MET A 1 11.63 5.11 -10.26
CA MET A 1 12.72 4.94 -11.24
C MET A 1 12.59 3.55 -11.82
N SER A 2 12.31 3.44 -13.12
CA SER A 2 12.22 2.16 -13.82
C SER A 2 13.63 1.58 -14.03
N THR A 3 13.72 0.27 -14.28
CA THR A 3 15.01 -0.39 -14.62
C THR A 3 15.63 0.27 -15.86
N TYR A 4 14.79 0.78 -16.77
CA TYR A 4 15.14 1.58 -17.92
C TYR A 4 15.90 2.86 -17.56
N GLU A 5 15.38 3.68 -16.62
CA GLU A 5 16.04 4.92 -16.18
C GLU A 5 17.40 4.64 -15.51
N ARG A 6 17.53 3.47 -14.85
CA ARG A 6 18.82 3.01 -14.30
C ARG A 6 19.81 2.60 -15.40
N LEU A 7 19.36 1.93 -16.45
CA LEU A 7 20.21 1.51 -17.57
C LEU A 7 20.68 2.69 -18.40
N VAL A 8 19.82 3.67 -18.69
CA VAL A 8 20.16 4.87 -19.46
C VAL A 8 21.12 5.77 -18.66
N ASN A 9 20.98 5.85 -17.34
CA ASN A 9 21.81 6.68 -16.47
C ASN A 9 23.10 5.98 -15.96
N SER A 10 23.18 4.64 -16.02
CA SER A 10 24.43 3.92 -15.76
C SER A 10 25.14 3.74 -17.09
N GLN A 11 26.37 4.19 -17.21
CA GLN A 11 27.26 3.98 -18.37
C GLN A 11 27.56 2.47 -18.66
N ASN A 12 26.74 1.55 -18.14
CA ASN A 12 26.85 0.10 -18.26
C ASN A 12 26.03 -0.47 -19.44
N PHE A 13 25.88 0.27 -20.54
CA PHE A 13 25.25 -0.19 -21.77
C PHE A 13 26.05 -1.28 -22.52
N PHE A 14 27.21 -1.67 -22.01
CA PHE A 14 28.11 -2.64 -22.65
C PHE A 14 28.04 -4.06 -22.05
N SER A 15 26.99 -4.40 -21.28
CA SER A 15 26.81 -5.79 -20.89
C SER A 15 26.31 -6.61 -22.08
N PRO A 16 26.96 -7.71 -22.44
CA PRO A 16 26.55 -8.57 -23.56
C PRO A 16 25.20 -9.27 -23.31
N TYR A 17 24.69 -9.22 -22.08
CA TYR A 17 23.39 -9.79 -21.72
C TYR A 17 22.73 -8.98 -20.59
N LEU A 18 21.40 -8.94 -20.62
CA LEU A 18 20.54 -8.35 -19.60
C LEU A 18 19.52 -9.41 -19.18
N THR A 19 19.52 -9.77 -17.91
CA THR A 19 18.58 -10.75 -17.34
C THR A 19 17.61 -10.04 -16.42
N GLN A 20 16.32 -10.32 -16.57
CA GLN A 20 15.24 -9.82 -15.70
C GLN A 20 14.37 -10.98 -15.23
N GLU A 21 13.69 -10.80 -14.09
CA GLU A 21 12.75 -11.78 -13.56
C GLU A 21 11.56 -11.95 -14.51
N ASP A 22 10.94 -10.84 -14.89
CA ASP A 22 9.84 -10.76 -15.84
C ASP A 22 9.91 -9.48 -16.69
N LEU A 23 9.17 -9.45 -17.81
CA LEU A 23 9.11 -8.31 -18.72
C LEU A 23 8.53 -7.06 -18.04
N SER A 24 7.63 -7.20 -17.10
CA SER A 24 7.01 -6.06 -16.39
C SER A 24 8.00 -5.34 -15.47
N ARG A 25 9.04 -6.03 -15.01
CA ARG A 25 10.16 -5.44 -14.25
C ARG A 25 11.07 -4.60 -15.12
N PHE A 26 11.21 -4.96 -16.38
CA PHE A 26 12.01 -4.17 -17.31
C PHE A 26 11.35 -2.84 -17.65
N GLY A 27 10.09 -2.83 -18.02
CA GLY A 27 9.36 -1.61 -18.35
C GLY A 27 7.85 -1.71 -18.14
N ARG A 28 7.23 -0.59 -17.75
CA ARG A 28 5.77 -0.50 -17.57
C ARG A 28 5.04 -0.15 -18.87
N ASN A 29 5.77 0.32 -19.86
CA ASN A 29 5.24 0.70 -21.16
C ASN A 29 5.61 -0.36 -22.20
N SER A 30 4.61 -1.06 -22.71
CA SER A 30 4.78 -2.14 -23.70
C SER A 30 5.44 -1.67 -25.00
N ILE A 31 5.13 -0.44 -25.43
CA ILE A 31 5.68 0.14 -26.66
C ILE A 31 7.19 0.40 -26.49
N GLU A 32 7.58 1.00 -25.37
CA GLU A 32 9.00 1.26 -25.09
C GLU A 32 9.79 -0.04 -24.93
N THR A 33 9.24 -1.01 -24.20
CA THR A 33 9.89 -2.32 -24.01
C THR A 33 10.04 -3.06 -25.32
N GLY A 34 9.01 -3.08 -26.18
CA GLY A 34 9.09 -3.64 -27.52
C GLY A 34 10.17 -2.95 -28.36
N TYR A 35 10.24 -1.62 -28.35
CA TYR A 35 11.27 -0.85 -29.06
C TYR A 35 12.69 -1.21 -28.60
N PHE A 36 12.91 -1.38 -27.29
CA PHE A 36 14.21 -1.81 -26.76
C PHE A 36 14.57 -3.22 -27.22
N ILE A 37 13.64 -4.15 -27.14
CA ILE A 37 13.87 -5.56 -27.49
C ILE A 37 14.13 -5.71 -29.00
N GLU A 38 13.35 -4.99 -29.83
CA GLU A 38 13.41 -5.13 -31.30
C GLU A 38 14.47 -4.27 -31.97
N ARG A 39 14.80 -3.12 -31.41
CA ARG A 39 15.68 -2.15 -32.07
C ARG A 39 16.96 -1.89 -31.29
N VAL A 40 16.85 -1.60 -29.99
CA VAL A 40 18.02 -1.15 -29.23
C VAL A 40 18.95 -2.32 -28.89
N PHE A 41 18.44 -3.40 -28.34
CA PHE A 41 19.28 -4.54 -27.93
C PHE A 41 19.99 -5.22 -29.10
N PRO A 42 19.35 -5.46 -30.25
CA PRO A 42 20.05 -5.94 -31.44
C PRO A 42 21.15 -5.00 -31.94
N LEU A 43 20.92 -3.68 -31.88
CA LEU A 43 21.92 -2.67 -32.33
C LEU A 43 23.20 -2.73 -31.48
N TYR A 44 23.04 -2.98 -30.18
CA TYR A 44 24.16 -3.09 -29.22
C TYR A 44 24.60 -4.53 -28.98
N HIS A 45 24.11 -5.50 -29.74
CA HIS A 45 24.40 -6.93 -29.60
C HIS A 45 24.12 -7.43 -28.16
N THR A 46 23.14 -6.86 -27.47
CA THR A 46 22.77 -7.24 -26.12
C THR A 46 21.69 -8.32 -26.14
N ARG A 47 21.97 -9.45 -25.50
CA ARG A 47 20.99 -10.53 -25.30
C ARG A 47 20.10 -10.16 -24.11
N PHE A 48 18.79 -10.20 -24.30
CA PHE A 48 17.83 -10.00 -23.23
C PHE A 48 17.13 -11.30 -22.88
N ILE A 49 17.06 -11.61 -21.57
CA ILE A 49 16.46 -12.83 -21.03
C ILE A 49 15.46 -12.45 -19.95
N SER A 50 14.20 -12.88 -20.09
CA SER A 50 13.17 -12.83 -19.05
C SER A 50 12.89 -14.24 -18.55
N VAL A 51 13.22 -14.50 -17.28
CA VAL A 51 13.22 -15.88 -16.73
C VAL A 51 11.80 -16.40 -16.55
N SER A 52 10.93 -15.61 -15.95
CA SER A 52 9.54 -16.04 -15.66
C SER A 52 8.65 -16.08 -16.90
N ASP A 53 8.99 -15.32 -17.93
CA ASP A 53 8.26 -15.31 -19.21
C ASP A 53 8.78 -16.33 -20.22
N ASP A 54 9.86 -17.07 -19.88
CA ASP A 54 10.56 -18.00 -20.77
C ASP A 54 10.93 -17.31 -22.11
N PHE A 55 11.39 -16.05 -22.02
CA PHE A 55 11.70 -15.23 -23.18
C PHE A 55 13.22 -15.00 -23.29
N ASP A 56 13.78 -15.25 -24.49
CA ASP A 56 15.20 -15.06 -24.78
C ASP A 56 15.36 -14.54 -26.20
N THR A 57 15.94 -13.36 -26.37
CA THR A 57 16.13 -12.72 -27.68
C THR A 57 16.95 -13.53 -28.68
N VAL A 58 17.78 -14.48 -28.24
CA VAL A 58 18.55 -15.36 -29.12
C VAL A 58 17.66 -16.39 -29.82
N ASN A 59 16.60 -16.83 -29.14
CA ASN A 59 15.67 -17.83 -29.68
C ASN A 59 14.66 -17.22 -30.66
N PHE A 60 14.48 -15.90 -30.63
CA PHE A 60 13.57 -15.16 -31.51
C PHE A 60 14.30 -14.57 -32.72
N LYS A 61 14.75 -15.43 -33.62
CA LYS A 61 15.32 -15.03 -34.93
C LYS A 61 14.18 -14.89 -35.95
N GLY A 62 13.61 -13.68 -36.06
CA GLY A 62 12.63 -13.37 -37.08
C GLY A 62 11.55 -12.37 -36.68
N ASP A 63 10.77 -11.89 -37.65
CA ASP A 63 9.75 -10.83 -37.56
C ASP A 63 8.60 -11.09 -36.53
N THR A 64 8.50 -12.26 -35.93
CA THR A 64 7.42 -12.64 -35.03
C THR A 64 7.70 -12.35 -33.55
N GLY A 65 8.96 -12.13 -33.14
CA GLY A 65 9.34 -11.93 -31.75
C GLY A 65 8.68 -10.69 -31.11
N GLY A 66 8.50 -9.63 -31.86
CA GLY A 66 7.87 -8.42 -31.38
C GLY A 66 6.37 -8.55 -31.18
N ILE A 67 5.70 -9.31 -32.01
CA ILE A 67 4.25 -9.54 -31.90
C ILE A 67 3.94 -10.36 -30.65
N ASP A 68 4.71 -11.40 -30.37
CA ASP A 68 4.52 -12.24 -29.17
C ASP A 68 4.76 -11.45 -27.88
N VAL A 69 5.77 -10.60 -27.85
CA VAL A 69 6.04 -9.70 -26.72
C VAL A 69 4.90 -8.70 -26.54
N ALA A 70 4.47 -8.05 -27.63
CA ALA A 70 3.35 -7.11 -27.58
C ALA A 70 2.05 -7.78 -27.12
N PHE A 71 1.81 -9.02 -27.55
CA PHE A 71 0.65 -9.80 -27.17
C PHE A 71 0.69 -10.22 -25.69
N LYS A 72 1.85 -10.67 -25.17
CA LYS A 72 2.05 -10.93 -23.75
C LYS A 72 1.80 -9.69 -22.89
N TYR A 73 2.28 -8.53 -23.30
CA TYR A 73 2.01 -7.28 -22.61
C TYR A 73 0.52 -6.91 -22.62
N LEU A 74 -0.13 -7.04 -23.77
CA LEU A 74 -1.56 -6.76 -23.88
C LEU A 74 -2.38 -7.65 -22.96
N ILE A 75 -2.06 -8.96 -22.90
CA ILE A 75 -2.71 -9.90 -22.00
C ILE A 75 -2.44 -9.50 -20.53
N SER A 76 -1.22 -9.15 -20.17
CA SER A 76 -0.84 -8.75 -18.81
C SER A 76 -1.56 -7.46 -18.40
N GLU A 77 -1.69 -6.49 -19.31
CA GLU A 77 -2.45 -5.26 -19.08
C GLU A 77 -3.94 -5.55 -18.90
N CYS A 78 -4.53 -6.37 -19.76
CA CYS A 78 -5.93 -6.80 -19.65
C CYS A 78 -6.18 -7.53 -18.32
N TYR A 79 -5.29 -8.44 -17.92
CA TYR A 79 -5.37 -9.14 -16.65
C TYR A 79 -5.29 -8.20 -15.44
N SER A 80 -4.34 -7.26 -15.47
CA SER A 80 -4.18 -6.26 -14.40
C SER A 80 -5.41 -5.37 -14.27
N ARG A 81 -6.00 -4.96 -15.40
CA ARG A 81 -7.22 -4.16 -15.46
C ARG A 81 -8.43 -4.94 -14.94
N ASP A 82 -8.60 -6.21 -15.35
CA ASP A 82 -9.67 -7.10 -14.87
C ASP A 82 -9.53 -7.35 -13.36
N MET A 83 -8.33 -7.63 -12.87
CA MET A 83 -8.06 -7.83 -11.45
C MET A 83 -8.38 -6.56 -10.63
N SER A 84 -8.03 -5.38 -11.15
CA SER A 84 -8.38 -4.10 -10.51
C SER A 84 -9.90 -3.91 -10.45
N MET A 85 -10.63 -4.20 -11.53
CA MET A 85 -12.09 -4.11 -11.54
C MET A 85 -12.74 -5.08 -10.56
N LYS A 86 -12.28 -6.35 -10.53
CA LYS A 86 -12.77 -7.36 -9.58
C LYS A 86 -12.49 -6.96 -8.13
N THR A 87 -11.30 -6.46 -7.83
CA THR A 87 -10.93 -6.00 -6.48
C THR A 87 -11.79 -4.81 -6.06
N LYS A 88 -11.99 -3.82 -6.94
CA LYS A 88 -12.87 -2.68 -6.68
C LYS A 88 -14.32 -3.13 -6.45
N SER A 89 -14.84 -4.00 -7.31
CA SER A 89 -16.21 -4.53 -7.19
C SER A 89 -16.42 -5.28 -5.87
N ALA A 90 -15.48 -6.15 -5.48
CA ALA A 90 -15.49 -6.85 -4.20
C ALA A 90 -15.43 -5.87 -3.00
N LYS A 91 -14.59 -4.83 -3.10
CA LYS A 91 -14.49 -3.77 -2.09
C LYS A 91 -15.84 -3.04 -1.96
N TYR A 92 -16.44 -2.61 -3.07
CA TYR A 92 -17.74 -1.94 -3.05
C TYR A 92 -18.88 -2.84 -2.52
N ALA A 93 -18.87 -4.13 -2.85
CA ALA A 93 -19.84 -5.07 -2.30
C ALA A 93 -19.74 -5.18 -0.77
N LYS A 94 -18.53 -5.23 -0.22
CA LYS A 94 -18.29 -5.23 1.24
C LYS A 94 -18.76 -3.91 1.87
N MET A 95 -18.46 -2.77 1.22
CA MET A 95 -18.90 -1.45 1.69
C MET A 95 -20.44 -1.36 1.79
N ARG A 96 -21.17 -1.86 0.78
CA ARG A 96 -22.64 -1.90 0.81
C ARG A 96 -23.21 -2.75 1.93
N ARG A 97 -22.48 -3.76 2.39
CA ARG A 97 -22.84 -4.57 3.56
C ARG A 97 -22.45 -3.92 4.90
N GLY A 98 -21.83 -2.74 4.87
CA GLY A 98 -21.37 -2.04 6.08
C GLY A 98 -20.12 -2.67 6.72
N GLU A 99 -19.38 -3.50 5.97
CA GLU A 99 -18.13 -4.09 6.47
C GLU A 99 -17.01 -3.05 6.52
N TYR A 100 -16.30 -3.00 7.64
CA TYR A 100 -15.14 -2.12 7.81
C TYR A 100 -13.95 -2.61 6.99
N GLN A 101 -13.48 -1.80 6.06
CA GLN A 101 -12.49 -2.21 5.05
C GLN A 101 -11.04 -2.11 5.53
N SER A 102 -10.76 -1.25 6.51
CA SER A 102 -9.40 -1.12 7.02
C SER A 102 -9.01 -2.31 7.91
N VAL A 103 -7.74 -2.67 7.87
CA VAL A 103 -7.16 -3.67 8.78
C VAL A 103 -7.12 -3.15 10.21
N ILE A 104 -6.91 -1.84 10.37
CA ILE A 104 -6.73 -1.17 11.66
C ILE A 104 -7.94 -0.30 11.95
N CYS A 105 -8.63 -0.57 13.07
CA CYS A 105 -9.67 0.30 13.60
C CYS A 105 -9.09 1.54 14.29
N PRO A 106 -9.86 2.64 14.37
CA PRO A 106 -9.53 3.75 15.25
C PRO A 106 -9.34 3.28 16.70
N TYR A 107 -8.60 4.04 17.48
CA TYR A 107 -8.47 3.78 18.93
C TYR A 107 -9.86 3.83 19.60
N GLY A 108 -10.15 2.92 20.49
CA GLY A 108 -11.48 2.78 21.08
C GLY A 108 -12.44 1.86 20.31
N TYR A 109 -12.03 1.36 19.16
CA TYR A 109 -12.81 0.44 18.34
C TYR A 109 -12.01 -0.81 17.97
N ARG A 110 -12.73 -1.92 17.79
CA ARG A 110 -12.20 -3.19 17.26
C ARG A 110 -13.07 -3.66 16.09
N LYS A 111 -12.55 -4.59 15.34
CA LYS A 111 -13.29 -5.25 14.27
C LYS A 111 -13.98 -6.48 14.83
N SER A 112 -15.30 -6.58 14.67
CA SER A 112 -16.08 -7.75 15.04
C SER A 112 -15.83 -8.93 14.11
N ALA A 113 -16.30 -10.12 14.48
CA ALA A 113 -16.25 -11.32 13.64
C ALA A 113 -16.99 -11.11 12.31
N ASP A 114 -18.06 -10.32 12.28
CA ASP A 114 -18.84 -9.97 11.09
C ASP A 114 -18.17 -8.90 10.23
N GLY A 115 -16.98 -8.46 10.58
CA GLY A 115 -16.23 -7.46 9.84
C GLY A 115 -16.68 -6.02 10.07
N ARG A 116 -17.57 -5.76 11.01
CA ARG A 116 -18.03 -4.41 11.38
C ARG A 116 -17.11 -3.78 12.43
N MET A 117 -17.19 -2.48 12.55
CA MET A 117 -16.51 -1.74 13.62
C MET A 117 -17.42 -1.67 14.85
N GLU A 118 -16.91 -2.10 15.99
CA GLU A 118 -17.59 -2.06 17.27
C GLU A 118 -16.71 -1.44 18.36
N PRO A 119 -17.27 -0.84 19.42
CA PRO A 119 -16.50 -0.33 20.53
C PRO A 119 -15.62 -1.42 21.16
N ASP A 120 -14.41 -1.06 21.53
CA ASP A 120 -13.52 -1.90 22.32
C ASP A 120 -13.63 -1.47 23.78
N GLU A 121 -14.32 -2.27 24.59
CA GLU A 121 -14.65 -1.94 25.98
C GLU A 121 -13.40 -1.62 26.83
N ASN A 122 -12.25 -2.16 26.48
CA ASN A 122 -11.01 -1.91 27.21
C ASN A 122 -10.50 -0.48 27.07
N VAL A 123 -10.80 0.20 25.96
CA VAL A 123 -10.25 1.52 25.64
C VAL A 123 -11.29 2.54 25.16
N ALA A 124 -12.54 2.13 24.95
CA ALA A 124 -13.61 3.05 24.54
C ALA A 124 -13.84 4.16 25.57
N GLY A 125 -13.69 3.84 26.87
CA GLY A 125 -13.76 4.82 27.97
C GLY A 125 -12.73 5.95 27.82
N ASN A 126 -11.51 5.63 27.41
CA ASN A 126 -10.45 6.61 27.20
C ASN A 126 -10.79 7.60 26.08
N VAL A 127 -11.43 7.11 25.03
CA VAL A 127 -11.89 7.96 23.93
C VAL A 127 -12.97 8.92 24.39
N ARG A 128 -13.94 8.43 25.19
CA ARG A 128 -14.99 9.30 25.76
C ARG A 128 -14.38 10.41 26.60
N LEU A 129 -13.42 10.12 27.47
CA LEU A 129 -12.72 11.13 28.27
C LEU A 129 -12.04 12.21 27.40
N ILE A 130 -11.42 11.82 26.29
CA ILE A 130 -10.79 12.78 25.36
C ILE A 130 -11.83 13.74 24.79
N PHE A 131 -12.98 13.23 24.35
CA PHE A 131 -14.05 14.06 23.81
C PHE A 131 -14.73 14.92 24.89
N GLU A 132 -14.94 14.41 26.11
CA GLU A 132 -15.48 15.16 27.25
C GLU A 132 -14.57 16.33 27.61
N TRP A 133 -13.27 16.11 27.77
CA TRP A 133 -12.33 17.18 28.07
C TRP A 133 -12.23 18.21 26.93
N ALA A 134 -12.33 17.79 25.68
CA ALA A 134 -12.39 18.72 24.57
C ALA A 134 -13.67 19.59 24.62
N ALA A 135 -14.82 18.99 24.96
CA ALA A 135 -16.08 19.71 25.13
C ALA A 135 -16.04 20.68 26.32
N GLU A 136 -15.28 20.39 27.38
CA GLU A 136 -14.99 21.28 28.49
C GLU A 136 -14.07 22.46 28.11
N GLY A 137 -13.55 22.51 26.89
CA GLY A 137 -12.67 23.57 26.40
C GLY A 137 -11.17 23.32 26.64
N ASN A 138 -10.76 22.10 27.07
CA ASN A 138 -9.35 21.82 27.20
C ASN A 138 -8.66 21.73 25.83
N THR A 139 -7.49 22.29 25.73
CA THR A 139 -6.64 22.21 24.54
C THR A 139 -6.09 20.79 24.35
N ALA A 140 -5.71 20.43 23.12
CA ALA A 140 -5.10 19.12 22.86
C ALA A 140 -3.84 18.86 23.68
N ALA A 141 -3.09 19.91 24.04
CA ALA A 141 -1.91 19.82 24.89
C ALA A 141 -2.28 19.50 26.35
N GLU A 142 -3.36 20.08 26.86
CA GLU A 142 -3.88 19.78 28.22
C GLU A 142 -4.43 18.37 28.31
N ILE A 143 -5.20 17.95 27.30
CA ILE A 143 -5.71 16.58 27.19
C ILE A 143 -4.55 15.59 27.18
N THR A 144 -3.50 15.86 26.38
CA THR A 144 -2.29 15.02 26.33
C THR A 144 -1.64 14.88 27.72
N ARG A 145 -1.53 15.97 28.47
CA ARG A 145 -0.98 15.93 29.86
C ARG A 145 -1.85 15.10 30.81
N LYS A 146 -3.19 15.24 30.71
CA LYS A 146 -4.14 14.45 31.51
C LYS A 146 -4.03 12.97 31.21
N LEU A 147 -3.95 12.59 29.91
CA LEU A 147 -3.78 11.20 29.49
C LEU A 147 -2.48 10.61 30.03
N TYR A 148 -1.40 11.36 30.00
CA TYR A 148 -0.10 10.96 30.55
C TYR A 148 -0.16 10.78 32.07
N ALA A 149 -0.76 11.73 32.80
CA ALA A 149 -0.91 11.66 34.25
C ALA A 149 -1.73 10.45 34.71
N LEU A 150 -2.70 10.02 33.93
CA LEU A 150 -3.55 8.85 34.19
C LEU A 150 -2.94 7.54 33.67
N HIS A 151 -1.73 7.58 33.12
CA HIS A 151 -1.04 6.41 32.53
C HIS A 151 -1.88 5.68 31.48
N ILE A 152 -2.69 6.41 30.72
CA ILE A 152 -3.52 5.84 29.67
C ILE A 152 -2.62 5.45 28.49
N PRO A 153 -2.66 4.17 28.05
CA PRO A 153 -1.80 3.70 26.97
C PRO A 153 -2.11 4.41 25.66
N THR A 154 -1.07 4.75 24.91
CA THR A 154 -1.23 5.30 23.57
C THR A 154 -1.85 4.27 22.63
N PRO A 155 -2.45 4.70 21.51
CA PRO A 155 -2.96 3.78 20.48
C PRO A 155 -1.91 2.78 19.97
N GLY A 156 -0.64 3.18 19.93
CA GLY A 156 0.48 2.32 19.54
C GLY A 156 0.81 1.26 20.56
N GLU A 157 0.91 1.64 21.84
CA GLU A 157 1.13 0.72 22.97
C GLU A 157 0.02 -0.30 23.08
N TYR A 158 -1.24 0.18 23.09
CA TYR A 158 -2.39 -0.70 23.19
C TYR A 158 -2.43 -1.76 22.07
N ARG A 159 -2.06 -1.40 20.84
CA ARG A 159 -1.99 -2.36 19.73
C ARG A 159 -0.89 -3.38 19.90
N ARG A 160 0.29 -2.95 20.33
CA ARG A 160 1.43 -3.84 20.61
C ARG A 160 1.06 -4.87 21.67
N ASP A 161 0.48 -4.43 22.79
CA ASP A 161 0.15 -5.28 23.91
C ASP A 161 -0.94 -6.31 23.56
N ASN A 162 -1.76 -6.02 22.54
CA ASN A 162 -2.76 -6.95 21.97
C ASN A 162 -2.23 -7.78 20.77
N GLY A 163 -0.92 -7.91 20.59
CA GLY A 163 -0.30 -8.80 19.60
C GLY A 163 -0.51 -8.38 18.14
N LYS A 164 -0.84 -7.12 17.88
CA LYS A 164 -0.99 -6.57 16.52
C LYS A 164 0.27 -5.81 16.09
N ASP A 165 1.36 -6.52 16.03
CA ASP A 165 2.72 -6.01 15.79
C ASP A 165 3.01 -5.51 14.36
N HIS A 166 2.08 -4.84 13.71
CA HIS A 166 2.34 -4.22 12.42
C HIS A 166 2.98 -2.83 12.51
N TYR A 167 3.34 -2.38 13.71
CA TYR A 167 3.94 -1.08 13.95
C TYR A 167 5.40 -1.19 14.36
N ASN A 168 6.26 -0.48 13.64
CA ASN A 168 7.67 -0.34 13.98
C ASN A 168 7.80 0.42 15.31
N VAL A 169 7.93 -0.32 16.39
CA VAL A 169 7.94 0.14 17.80
C VAL A 169 9.04 1.18 18.07
N SER A 170 10.10 1.19 17.24
CA SER A 170 11.23 2.11 17.41
C SER A 170 10.88 3.59 17.19
N ARG A 171 9.72 3.89 16.61
CA ARG A 171 9.28 5.28 16.33
C ARG A 171 8.22 5.82 17.26
N THR A 172 7.58 5.00 18.09
CA THR A 172 6.54 5.42 19.02
C THR A 172 7.09 5.36 20.44
N HIS A 173 7.48 6.50 20.98
CA HIS A 173 8.05 6.61 22.33
C HIS A 173 7.03 6.46 23.47
N GLY A 174 5.90 5.78 23.26
CA GLY A 174 4.89 5.59 24.30
C GLY A 174 4.31 6.89 24.88
N VAL A 175 4.40 7.99 24.15
CA VAL A 175 3.95 9.31 24.61
C VAL A 175 2.79 9.78 23.75
N TRP A 176 1.71 10.19 24.39
CA TRP A 176 0.63 10.88 23.72
C TRP A 176 1.12 12.19 23.10
N SER A 177 0.73 12.46 21.87
CA SER A 177 1.02 13.73 21.20
C SER A 177 -0.27 14.52 20.94
N SER A 178 -0.18 15.84 21.01
CA SER A 178 -1.31 16.73 20.70
C SER A 178 -1.86 16.50 19.28
N SER A 179 -0.99 16.15 18.33
CA SER A 179 -1.41 15.81 16.96
C SER A 179 -2.21 14.51 16.88
N THR A 180 -1.98 13.55 17.78
CA THR A 180 -2.79 12.33 17.87
C THR A 180 -4.17 12.66 18.41
N VAL A 181 -4.25 13.47 19.47
CA VAL A 181 -5.52 13.93 20.05
C VAL A 181 -6.33 14.73 19.02
N LEU A 182 -5.72 15.69 18.33
CA LEU A 182 -6.40 16.47 17.29
C LEU A 182 -6.96 15.58 16.18
N ARG A 183 -6.16 14.64 15.65
CA ARG A 183 -6.64 13.69 14.63
C ARG A 183 -7.80 12.81 15.12
N MET A 184 -7.85 12.48 16.40
CA MET A 184 -8.98 11.76 16.96
C MET A 184 -10.24 12.64 17.02
N LEU A 185 -10.13 13.89 17.45
CA LEU A 185 -11.24 14.82 17.54
C LEU A 185 -11.82 15.21 16.16
N GLU A 186 -10.99 15.19 15.12
CA GLU A 186 -11.38 15.48 13.72
C GLU A 186 -11.92 14.24 12.98
N ASP A 187 -11.72 13.05 13.52
CA ASP A 187 -12.05 11.79 12.82
C ASP A 187 -13.54 11.50 12.86
N GLN A 188 -14.20 11.65 11.72
CA GLN A 188 -15.64 11.45 11.54
C GLN A 188 -16.13 10.04 11.91
N ARG A 189 -15.24 9.07 12.01
CA ARG A 189 -15.60 7.71 12.43
C ARG A 189 -16.13 7.66 13.86
N TYR A 190 -15.71 8.58 14.73
CA TYR A 190 -16.21 8.69 16.10
C TYR A 190 -17.65 9.22 16.21
N ILE A 191 -18.15 9.86 15.16
CA ILE A 191 -19.55 10.30 15.05
C ILE A 191 -20.38 9.37 14.13
N GLY A 192 -19.87 8.17 13.83
CA GLY A 192 -20.58 7.16 13.06
C GLY A 192 -20.48 7.29 11.54
N THR A 193 -19.66 8.22 11.02
CA THR A 193 -19.48 8.39 9.57
C THR A 193 -18.18 7.76 9.12
N TYR A 194 -18.26 6.78 8.22
CA TYR A 194 -17.09 6.16 7.60
C TYR A 194 -17.05 6.47 6.11
N ILE A 195 -16.20 7.43 5.72
CA ILE A 195 -16.00 7.80 4.32
C ILE A 195 -14.95 6.86 3.72
N ILE A 196 -15.29 6.23 2.61
CA ILE A 196 -14.42 5.34 1.87
C ILE A 196 -14.26 5.92 0.47
N GLY A 197 -13.07 6.45 0.19
CA GLY A 197 -12.67 7.01 -1.11
C GLY A 197 -12.00 5.98 -2.01
#